data_8ecee7414ea9a9e43a355633dd772307
#
_entry.id   8ecee7414ea9a9e43a355633dd772307
#
_cell.length_a   1.000
_cell.length_b   1.000
_cell.length_c   1.000
_cell.angle_alpha   90.00
_cell.angle_beta   90.00
_cell.angle_gamma   90.00
#
_symmetry.space_group_name_H-M   'P 1'
#
loop_
_entity.id
_entity.type
_entity.pdbx_description
1 polymer ?
#
loop_
_entity_poly.entity_id
_entity_poly.type
_entity_poly.pdbx_seq_one_letter_code
_entity_poly.pdbx_strand_id
1 'polypeptide(L)'
;KSTLLKALARLLEPRAGRVEFMGEDLWQKTEREVAQKVAFLPQSAEPPGDITVMELVRMGRLPHRKFWDSFSKEDGEACREALARTGMEKFAQRPILALSGGERQRARLAMALAQQPEVLLLDEPTTYLDIRHQLALMELVEKLHASLGLTVIMVLHDLNQAVRYSHHIIAIHDGQVLADGAPEAVFTEALVRELYGVESVVRDVTIAGRRTKLCLPERGADGAKAV
;
A
#
# COMPACT_ATOMS: atom_id res chain seq x y z
N LYS A 1 11.54 0.66 6.50
CA LYS A 1 10.09 0.87 6.19
C LYS A 1 9.45 -0.45 5.79
N SER A 2 9.92 -1.13 4.75
CA SER A 2 9.40 -2.45 4.32
C SER A 2 9.50 -3.52 5.41
N THR A 3 10.53 -3.48 6.26
CA THR A 3 10.67 -4.35 7.42
C THR A 3 9.50 -4.18 8.41
N LEU A 4 9.08 -2.93 8.65
CA LEU A 4 7.93 -2.64 9.50
C LEU A 4 6.64 -3.19 8.88
N LEU A 5 6.40 -2.95 7.58
CA LEU A 5 5.22 -3.52 6.90
C LEU A 5 5.19 -5.05 6.98
N LYS A 6 6.35 -5.71 6.84
CA LYS A 6 6.43 -7.18 6.99
C LYS A 6 6.10 -7.64 8.41
N ALA A 7 6.50 -6.87 9.44
CA ALA A 7 6.12 -7.16 10.81
C ALA A 7 4.61 -6.98 11.03
N LEU A 8 4.02 -5.90 10.50
CA LEU A 8 2.57 -5.65 10.52
C LEU A 8 1.77 -6.72 9.75
N ALA A 9 2.35 -7.30 8.71
CA ALA A 9 1.76 -8.40 7.94
C ALA A 9 1.99 -9.79 8.57
N ARG A 10 2.63 -9.87 9.74
CA ARG A 10 3.04 -11.13 10.39
C ARG A 10 4.00 -11.99 9.53
N LEU A 11 4.76 -11.35 8.65
CA LEU A 11 5.77 -12.02 7.79
C LEU A 11 7.17 -11.98 8.40
N LEU A 12 7.39 -11.12 9.41
CA LEU A 12 8.66 -10.96 10.10
C LEU A 12 8.41 -10.72 11.59
N GLU A 13 8.86 -11.63 12.42
CA GLU A 13 8.73 -11.51 13.87
C GLU A 13 9.59 -10.37 14.42
N PRO A 14 9.01 -9.44 15.20
CA PRO A 14 9.79 -8.38 15.83
C PRO A 14 10.71 -8.98 16.91
N ARG A 15 11.96 -8.52 16.98
CA ARG A 15 12.93 -8.95 18.01
C ARG A 15 12.54 -8.48 19.41
N ALA A 16 11.78 -7.40 19.51
CA ALA A 16 11.27 -6.82 20.74
C ALA A 16 9.98 -6.04 20.45
N GLY A 17 9.17 -5.82 21.46
CA GLY A 17 7.87 -5.20 21.31
C GLY A 17 6.82 -6.19 20.82
N ARG A 18 5.66 -5.67 20.42
CA ARG A 18 4.54 -6.47 19.91
C ARG A 18 3.79 -5.71 18.82
N VAL A 19 3.07 -6.44 17.97
CA VAL A 19 2.15 -5.90 16.96
C VAL A 19 0.74 -6.26 17.38
N GLU A 20 -0.08 -5.25 17.62
CA GLU A 20 -1.49 -5.44 18.02
C GLU A 20 -2.44 -5.05 16.88
N PHE A 21 -3.46 -5.85 16.69
CA PHE A 21 -4.59 -5.55 15.83
C PHE A 21 -5.89 -5.72 16.64
N MET A 22 -6.69 -4.65 16.74
CA MET A 22 -7.92 -4.61 17.54
C MET A 22 -7.68 -5.01 19.01
N GLY A 23 -6.52 -4.66 19.58
CA GLY A 23 -6.15 -4.97 20.96
C GLY A 23 -5.63 -6.39 21.19
N GLU A 24 -5.48 -7.19 20.14
CA GLU A 24 -4.96 -8.56 20.22
C GLU A 24 -3.59 -8.65 19.53
N ASP A 25 -2.65 -9.36 20.16
CA ASP A 25 -1.32 -9.58 19.58
C ASP A 25 -1.42 -10.47 18.33
N LEU A 26 -0.93 -9.95 17.20
CA LEU A 26 -0.95 -10.67 15.91
C LEU A 26 -0.17 -11.99 15.96
N TRP A 27 0.83 -12.11 16.83
CA TRP A 27 1.66 -13.32 16.91
C TRP A 27 0.99 -14.45 17.72
N GLN A 28 -0.09 -14.15 18.44
CA GLN A 28 -0.94 -15.17 19.08
C GLN A 28 -1.98 -15.75 18.13
N LYS A 29 -2.20 -15.15 16.96
CA LYS A 29 -3.09 -15.66 15.92
C LYS A 29 -2.34 -16.56 14.96
N THR A 30 -3.05 -17.42 14.24
CA THR A 30 -2.47 -18.18 13.12
C THR A 30 -2.20 -17.26 11.92
N GLU A 31 -1.25 -17.64 11.06
CA GLU A 31 -0.99 -16.91 9.81
C GLU A 31 -2.25 -16.74 8.97
N ARG A 32 -3.09 -17.75 8.97
CA ARG A 32 -4.35 -17.76 8.24
C ARG A 32 -5.35 -16.74 8.78
N GLU A 33 -5.52 -16.66 10.09
CA GLU A 33 -6.41 -15.68 10.73
C GLU A 33 -5.96 -14.25 10.44
N VAL A 34 -4.64 -14.01 10.49
CA VAL A 34 -4.09 -12.69 10.12
C VAL A 34 -4.29 -12.42 8.63
N ALA A 35 -4.01 -13.41 7.75
CA ALA A 35 -4.20 -13.26 6.32
C ALA A 35 -5.66 -13.09 5.89
N GLN A 36 -6.65 -13.42 6.72
CA GLN A 36 -8.05 -13.07 6.47
C GLN A 36 -8.39 -11.61 6.74
N LYS A 37 -7.56 -10.92 7.53
CA LYS A 37 -7.79 -9.53 7.97
C LYS A 37 -6.82 -8.52 7.37
N VAL A 38 -5.60 -8.95 7.10
CA VAL A 38 -4.51 -8.09 6.64
C VAL A 38 -4.02 -8.58 5.29
N ALA A 39 -4.19 -7.77 4.25
CA ALA A 39 -3.60 -8.03 2.94
C ALA A 39 -2.29 -7.25 2.79
N PHE A 40 -1.26 -7.88 2.25
CA PHE A 40 0.03 -7.26 1.99
C PHE A 40 0.38 -7.31 0.51
N LEU A 41 0.64 -6.15 -0.07
CA LEU A 41 1.12 -6.00 -1.44
C LEU A 41 2.57 -5.54 -1.42
N PRO A 42 3.55 -6.43 -1.63
CA PRO A 42 4.95 -6.08 -1.66
C PRO A 42 5.31 -5.27 -2.90
N GLN A 43 6.40 -4.49 -2.83
CA GLN A 43 6.93 -3.67 -3.92
C GLN A 43 7.13 -4.45 -5.22
N SER A 44 7.79 -5.61 -5.13
CA SER A 44 8.02 -6.51 -6.24
C SER A 44 7.54 -7.91 -5.89
N ALA A 45 6.65 -8.45 -6.69
CA ALA A 45 6.35 -9.86 -6.72
C ALA A 45 6.16 -10.22 -8.18
N GLU A 46 7.01 -11.07 -8.69
CA GLU A 46 6.79 -11.64 -10.01
C GLU A 46 5.55 -12.53 -9.94
N PRO A 47 4.62 -12.38 -10.89
CA PRO A 47 3.47 -13.27 -10.95
C PRO A 47 3.96 -14.71 -11.20
N PRO A 48 3.34 -15.70 -10.57
CA PRO A 48 3.71 -17.09 -10.79
C PRO A 48 3.33 -17.51 -12.22
N GLY A 49 4.30 -17.55 -13.13
CA GLY A 49 4.12 -18.07 -14.48
C GLY A 49 3.14 -17.32 -15.36
N ASP A 50 2.67 -17.99 -16.41
CA ASP A 50 1.70 -17.46 -17.36
C ASP A 50 0.28 -17.78 -16.89
N ILE A 51 -0.24 -16.93 -15.98
CA ILE A 51 -1.59 -17.04 -15.43
C ILE A 51 -2.45 -15.87 -15.90
N THR A 52 -3.74 -16.08 -15.94
CA THR A 52 -4.72 -15.01 -16.19
C THR A 52 -4.90 -14.09 -14.99
N VAL A 53 -5.43 -12.89 -15.21
CA VAL A 53 -5.81 -11.96 -14.14
C VAL A 53 -6.79 -12.61 -13.17
N MET A 54 -7.78 -13.38 -13.66
CA MET A 54 -8.73 -14.08 -12.79
C MET A 54 -8.04 -15.12 -11.91
N GLU A 55 -7.09 -15.88 -12.44
CA GLU A 55 -6.32 -16.86 -11.66
C GLU A 55 -5.47 -16.18 -10.58
N LEU A 56 -4.84 -15.05 -10.91
CA LEU A 56 -4.15 -14.23 -9.89
C LEU A 56 -5.11 -13.78 -8.80
N VAL A 57 -6.27 -13.22 -9.16
CA VAL A 57 -7.23 -12.70 -8.18
C VAL A 57 -7.79 -13.81 -7.28
N ARG A 58 -7.98 -15.02 -7.82
CA ARG A 58 -8.37 -16.20 -7.04
C ARG A 58 -7.37 -16.56 -5.94
N MET A 59 -6.08 -16.25 -6.11
CA MET A 59 -5.07 -16.49 -5.07
C MET A 59 -5.34 -15.67 -3.79
N GLY A 60 -5.99 -14.51 -3.92
CA GLY A 60 -6.46 -13.72 -2.77
C GLY A 60 -7.47 -14.46 -1.88
N ARG A 61 -8.11 -15.53 -2.38
CA ARG A 61 -9.05 -16.32 -1.59
C ARG A 61 -8.41 -17.47 -0.80
N LEU A 62 -7.11 -17.73 -0.99
CA LEU A 62 -6.41 -18.82 -0.29
C LEU A 62 -6.58 -18.79 1.24
N PRO A 63 -6.52 -17.64 1.95
CA PRO A 63 -6.72 -17.61 3.40
C PRO A 63 -8.11 -18.05 3.84
N HIS A 64 -9.13 -17.98 2.98
CA HIS A 64 -10.52 -18.36 3.28
C HIS A 64 -10.83 -19.83 3.01
N ARG A 65 -9.94 -20.56 2.29
CA ARG A 65 -10.17 -21.93 1.82
C ARG A 65 -9.32 -22.93 2.58
N LYS A 66 -9.88 -24.11 2.89
CA LYS A 66 -9.07 -25.26 3.32
C LYS A 66 -8.44 -25.93 2.09
N PHE A 67 -7.38 -26.68 2.31
CA PHE A 67 -6.62 -27.30 1.21
C PHE A 67 -7.49 -28.17 0.26
N TRP A 68 -8.51 -28.82 0.81
CA TRP A 68 -9.43 -29.69 0.07
C TRP A 68 -10.75 -29.05 -0.35
N ASP A 69 -10.95 -27.76 -0.06
CA ASP A 69 -12.18 -27.08 -0.44
C ASP A 69 -12.16 -26.73 -1.94
N SER A 70 -13.27 -26.98 -2.62
CA SER A 70 -13.49 -26.44 -3.97
C SER A 70 -13.68 -24.93 -3.91
N PHE A 71 -13.49 -24.25 -5.03
CA PHE A 71 -13.74 -22.80 -5.14
C PHE A 71 -15.25 -22.55 -5.03
N SER A 72 -15.67 -21.81 -4.00
CA SER A 72 -17.07 -21.59 -3.70
C SER A 72 -17.70 -20.49 -4.57
N LYS A 73 -19.04 -20.37 -4.51
CA LYS A 73 -19.75 -19.29 -5.17
C LYS A 73 -19.38 -17.94 -4.57
N GLU A 74 -19.27 -17.87 -3.26
CA GLU A 74 -18.85 -16.69 -2.50
C GLU A 74 -17.42 -16.25 -2.87
N ASP A 75 -16.49 -17.18 -3.06
CA ASP A 75 -15.15 -16.87 -3.58
C ASP A 75 -15.22 -16.26 -4.98
N GLY A 76 -16.09 -16.79 -5.82
CA GLY A 76 -16.31 -16.25 -7.17
C GLY A 76 -16.91 -14.84 -7.17
N GLU A 77 -17.81 -14.55 -6.24
CA GLU A 77 -18.40 -13.23 -6.06
C GLU A 77 -17.35 -12.23 -5.53
N ALA A 78 -16.57 -12.60 -4.52
CA ALA A 78 -15.47 -11.77 -4.00
C ALA A 78 -14.43 -11.42 -5.09
N CYS A 79 -14.06 -12.39 -5.93
CA CYS A 79 -13.15 -12.13 -7.05
C CYS A 79 -13.74 -11.17 -8.10
N ARG A 80 -15.02 -11.36 -8.47
CA ARG A 80 -15.68 -10.46 -9.43
C ARG A 80 -15.81 -9.05 -8.89
N GLU A 81 -16.17 -8.90 -7.61
CA GLU A 81 -16.24 -7.61 -6.94
C GLU A 81 -14.89 -6.91 -6.91
N ALA A 82 -13.82 -7.63 -6.56
CA ALA A 82 -12.45 -7.09 -6.54
C ALA A 82 -12.01 -6.60 -7.94
N LEU A 83 -12.33 -7.35 -8.99
CA LEU A 83 -12.07 -6.95 -10.38
C LEU A 83 -12.86 -5.69 -10.75
N ALA A 84 -14.16 -5.63 -10.41
CA ALA A 84 -15.01 -4.47 -10.68
C ALA A 84 -14.48 -3.21 -9.99
N ARG A 85 -14.15 -3.30 -8.69
CA ARG A 85 -13.62 -2.18 -7.90
C ARG A 85 -12.28 -1.63 -8.43
N THR A 86 -11.47 -2.48 -9.06
CA THR A 86 -10.17 -2.09 -9.65
C THR A 86 -10.23 -1.79 -11.15
N GLY A 87 -11.41 -1.93 -11.79
CA GLY A 87 -11.59 -1.73 -13.22
C GLY A 87 -10.88 -2.79 -14.07
N MET A 88 -10.71 -3.99 -13.53
CA MET A 88 -9.98 -5.09 -14.18
C MET A 88 -10.88 -6.16 -14.80
N GLU A 89 -12.22 -6.00 -14.79
CA GLU A 89 -13.18 -6.98 -15.28
C GLU A 89 -12.92 -7.42 -16.73
N LYS A 90 -12.69 -6.46 -17.61
CA LYS A 90 -12.42 -6.71 -19.04
C LYS A 90 -11.11 -7.43 -19.31
N PHE A 91 -10.21 -7.47 -18.32
CA PHE A 91 -8.92 -8.13 -18.40
C PHE A 91 -8.89 -9.50 -17.71
N ALA A 92 -10.03 -9.94 -17.13
CA ALA A 92 -10.08 -11.14 -16.28
C ALA A 92 -9.46 -12.39 -16.92
N GLN A 93 -9.65 -12.59 -18.21
CA GLN A 93 -9.13 -13.75 -18.98
C GLN A 93 -7.78 -13.45 -19.66
N ARG A 94 -7.24 -12.24 -19.51
CA ARG A 94 -5.99 -11.85 -20.16
C ARG A 94 -4.80 -12.37 -19.35
N PRO A 95 -3.74 -12.91 -20.00
CA PRO A 95 -2.49 -13.26 -19.33
C PRO A 95 -1.89 -12.02 -18.63
N ILE A 96 -1.40 -12.19 -17.40
CA ILE A 96 -0.87 -11.06 -16.60
C ILE A 96 0.38 -10.45 -17.22
N LEU A 97 1.16 -11.25 -17.93
CA LEU A 97 2.36 -10.78 -18.62
C LEU A 97 2.03 -9.88 -19.84
N ALA A 98 0.80 -9.98 -20.38
CA ALA A 98 0.33 -9.14 -21.47
C ALA A 98 -0.24 -7.78 -21.01
N LEU A 99 -0.20 -7.49 -19.71
CA LEU A 99 -0.66 -6.23 -19.13
C LEU A 99 0.45 -5.18 -19.10
N SER A 100 0.07 -3.89 -19.20
CA SER A 100 0.95 -2.78 -18.85
C SER A 100 1.31 -2.79 -17.35
N GLY A 101 2.36 -2.07 -16.95
CA GLY A 101 2.76 -1.97 -15.54
C GLY A 101 1.62 -1.51 -14.63
N GLY A 102 0.89 -0.47 -15.03
CA GLY A 102 -0.25 0.04 -14.27
C GLY A 102 -1.45 -0.92 -14.20
N GLU A 103 -1.74 -1.64 -15.31
CA GLU A 103 -2.78 -2.69 -15.31
C GLU A 103 -2.36 -3.86 -14.41
N ARG A 104 -1.09 -4.25 -14.46
CA ARG A 104 -0.55 -5.32 -13.60
C ARG A 104 -0.64 -4.95 -12.12
N GLN A 105 -0.34 -3.70 -11.77
CA GLN A 105 -0.46 -3.23 -10.40
C GLN A 105 -1.92 -3.23 -9.92
N ARG A 106 -2.89 -2.83 -10.78
CA ARG A 106 -4.32 -2.94 -10.46
C ARG A 106 -4.80 -4.38 -10.33
N ALA A 107 -4.29 -5.31 -11.14
CA ALA A 107 -4.59 -6.73 -11.00
C ALA A 107 -4.09 -7.30 -9.66
N ARG A 108 -2.87 -6.90 -9.22
CA ARG A 108 -2.34 -7.25 -7.90
C ARG A 108 -3.17 -6.67 -6.76
N LEU A 109 -3.63 -5.42 -6.92
CA LEU A 109 -4.54 -4.80 -5.96
C LEU A 109 -5.88 -5.55 -5.90
N ALA A 110 -6.42 -5.99 -7.06
CA ALA A 110 -7.62 -6.83 -7.09
C ALA A 110 -7.42 -8.16 -6.34
N MET A 111 -6.26 -8.80 -6.48
CA MET A 111 -5.91 -10.00 -5.70
C MET A 111 -5.96 -9.71 -4.18
N ALA A 112 -5.35 -8.61 -3.74
CA ALA A 112 -5.37 -8.21 -2.33
C ALA A 112 -6.80 -7.92 -1.84
N LEU A 113 -7.63 -7.26 -2.65
CA LEU A 113 -9.03 -6.96 -2.32
C LEU A 113 -9.93 -8.21 -2.30
N ALA A 114 -9.65 -9.21 -3.15
CA ALA A 114 -10.38 -10.47 -3.14
C ALA A 114 -10.25 -11.22 -1.80
N GLN A 115 -9.21 -10.93 -1.04
CA GLN A 115 -9.02 -11.40 0.35
C GLN A 115 -10.04 -10.79 1.31
N GLN A 116 -10.74 -9.70 0.93
CA GLN A 116 -11.68 -8.94 1.77
C GLN A 116 -11.05 -8.49 3.10
N PRO A 117 -9.90 -7.81 3.05
CA PRO A 117 -9.15 -7.44 4.24
C PRO A 117 -9.81 -6.26 4.98
N GLU A 118 -9.47 -6.11 6.26
CA GLU A 118 -9.74 -4.90 7.06
C GLU A 118 -8.58 -3.91 6.97
N VAL A 119 -7.36 -4.43 6.76
CA VAL A 119 -6.14 -3.63 6.60
C VAL A 119 -5.44 -4.00 5.30
N LEU A 120 -5.08 -2.99 4.51
CA LEU A 120 -4.29 -3.14 3.29
C LEU A 120 -2.92 -2.50 3.48
N LEU A 121 -1.88 -3.30 3.39
CA LEU A 121 -0.49 -2.87 3.48
C LEU A 121 0.10 -2.81 2.08
N LEU A 122 0.60 -1.62 1.68
CA LEU A 122 1.17 -1.38 0.36
C LEU A 122 2.64 -0.95 0.50
N ASP A 123 3.54 -1.74 -0.03
CA ASP A 123 4.97 -1.41 -0.04
C ASP A 123 5.34 -0.78 -1.40
N GLU A 124 5.50 0.54 -1.42
CA GLU A 124 5.85 1.34 -2.59
C GLU A 124 4.99 1.06 -3.84
N PRO A 125 3.67 1.21 -3.75
CA PRO A 125 2.76 0.74 -4.80
C PRO A 125 2.88 1.52 -6.12
N THR A 126 3.51 2.69 -6.11
CA THR A 126 3.65 3.60 -7.27
C THR A 126 5.00 3.50 -7.97
N THR A 127 5.94 2.74 -7.43
CA THR A 127 7.29 2.58 -8.00
C THR A 127 7.22 1.94 -9.40
N TYR A 128 8.03 2.43 -10.34
CA TYR A 128 8.06 2.03 -11.75
C TYR A 128 6.81 2.35 -12.58
N LEU A 129 5.88 3.15 -12.05
CA LEU A 129 4.73 3.64 -12.81
C LEU A 129 5.00 5.05 -13.33
N ASP A 130 4.46 5.37 -14.51
CA ASP A 130 4.41 6.75 -14.97
C ASP A 130 3.40 7.57 -14.14
N ILE A 131 3.50 8.90 -14.22
CA ILE A 131 2.71 9.82 -13.40
C ILE A 131 1.19 9.60 -13.53
N ARG A 132 0.71 9.26 -14.74
CA ARG A 132 -0.71 9.00 -14.98
C ARG A 132 -1.19 7.76 -14.21
N HIS A 133 -0.41 6.69 -14.27
CA HIS A 133 -0.72 5.44 -13.58
C HIS A 133 -0.56 5.56 -12.06
N GLN A 134 0.44 6.35 -11.60
CA GLN A 134 0.58 6.67 -10.17
C GLN A 134 -0.65 7.39 -9.63
N LEU A 135 -1.10 8.47 -10.29
CA LEU A 135 -2.29 9.21 -9.88
C LEU A 135 -3.54 8.32 -9.88
N ALA A 136 -3.75 7.56 -10.96
CA ALA A 136 -4.90 6.66 -11.06
C ALA A 136 -4.90 5.57 -9.98
N LEU A 137 -3.73 5.07 -9.57
CA LEU A 137 -3.62 4.11 -8.47
C LEU A 137 -3.92 4.75 -7.11
N MET A 138 -3.36 5.94 -6.83
CA MET A 138 -3.60 6.65 -5.57
C MET A 138 -5.07 7.05 -5.41
N GLU A 139 -5.71 7.55 -6.46
CA GLU A 139 -7.15 7.84 -6.47
C GLU A 139 -8.00 6.59 -6.27
N LEU A 140 -7.58 5.45 -6.83
CA LEU A 140 -8.25 4.18 -6.62
C LEU A 140 -8.14 3.74 -5.15
N VAL A 141 -6.95 3.83 -4.54
CA VAL A 141 -6.73 3.49 -3.12
C VAL A 141 -7.58 4.39 -2.21
N GLU A 142 -7.64 5.70 -2.50
CA GLU A 142 -8.49 6.65 -1.75
C GLU A 142 -9.99 6.27 -1.84
N LYS A 143 -10.47 5.92 -3.04
CA LYS A 143 -11.86 5.45 -3.24
C LYS A 143 -12.15 4.16 -2.47
N LEU A 144 -11.21 3.21 -2.47
CA LEU A 144 -11.35 1.95 -1.75
C LEU A 144 -11.40 2.18 -0.23
N HIS A 145 -10.50 3.03 0.30
CA HIS A 145 -10.56 3.45 1.70
C HIS A 145 -11.93 4.02 2.06
N ALA A 146 -12.42 5.01 1.29
CA ALA A 146 -13.68 5.69 1.57
C ALA A 146 -14.92 4.78 1.43
N SER A 147 -14.94 3.87 0.44
CA SER A 147 -16.12 3.04 0.15
C SER A 147 -16.21 1.75 0.96
N LEU A 148 -15.08 1.22 1.44
CA LEU A 148 -15.00 -0.04 2.18
C LEU A 148 -14.69 0.14 3.66
N GLY A 149 -14.37 1.35 4.14
CA GLY A 149 -13.85 1.56 5.49
C GLY A 149 -12.48 0.90 5.73
N LEU A 150 -11.74 0.63 4.65
CA LEU A 150 -10.48 -0.10 4.67
C LEU A 150 -9.38 0.75 5.28
N THR A 151 -8.69 0.25 6.29
CA THR A 151 -7.46 0.89 6.78
C THR A 151 -6.32 0.63 5.79
N VAL A 152 -5.69 1.70 5.28
CA VAL A 152 -4.57 1.57 4.33
C VAL A 152 -3.30 2.09 4.98
N ILE A 153 -2.26 1.26 5.02
CA ILE A 153 -0.92 1.66 5.44
C ILE A 153 0.00 1.47 4.23
N MET A 154 0.67 2.55 3.81
CA MET A 154 1.52 2.49 2.63
C MET A 154 2.89 3.16 2.86
N VAL A 155 3.91 2.58 2.28
CA VAL A 155 5.23 3.21 2.15
C VAL A 155 5.25 3.99 0.85
N LEU A 156 5.58 5.27 0.94
CA LEU A 156 5.73 6.16 -0.21
C LEU A 156 7.11 6.81 -0.19
N HIS A 157 7.68 7.01 -1.37
CA HIS A 157 8.92 7.78 -1.56
C HIS A 157 8.65 9.20 -2.02
N ASP A 158 7.57 9.42 -2.76
CA ASP A 158 7.15 10.75 -3.20
C ASP A 158 6.51 11.51 -2.04
N LEU A 159 7.18 12.58 -1.61
CA LEU A 159 6.74 13.42 -0.49
C LEU A 159 5.39 14.09 -0.75
N ASN A 160 5.16 14.54 -1.98
CA ASN A 160 3.93 15.22 -2.33
C ASN A 160 2.74 14.24 -2.40
N GLN A 161 2.98 13.01 -2.86
CA GLN A 161 1.98 11.94 -2.76
C GLN A 161 1.68 11.59 -1.30
N ALA A 162 2.72 11.44 -0.46
CA ALA A 162 2.55 11.13 0.96
C ALA A 162 1.66 12.17 1.66
N VAL A 163 1.95 13.46 1.48
CA VAL A 163 1.17 14.54 2.12
C VAL A 163 -0.24 14.64 1.55
N ARG A 164 -0.41 14.43 0.25
CA ARG A 164 -1.71 14.61 -0.42
C ARG A 164 -2.71 13.50 -0.09
N TYR A 165 -2.25 12.25 0.01
CA TYR A 165 -3.12 11.07 0.12
C TYR A 165 -3.16 10.44 1.51
N SER A 166 -2.37 10.95 2.47
CA SER A 166 -2.39 10.42 3.84
C SER A 166 -3.24 11.28 4.76
N HIS A 167 -3.90 10.63 5.72
CA HIS A 167 -4.53 11.29 6.87
C HIS A 167 -3.58 11.33 8.07
N HIS A 168 -2.56 10.47 8.06
CA HIS A 168 -1.57 10.34 9.11
C HIS A 168 -0.22 9.95 8.50
N ILE A 169 0.86 10.57 8.93
CA ILE A 169 2.22 10.29 8.47
C ILE A 169 3.06 9.83 9.64
N ILE A 170 3.79 8.72 9.44
CA ILE A 170 4.85 8.26 10.31
C ILE A 170 6.16 8.36 9.52
N ALA A 171 7.01 9.32 9.89
CA ALA A 171 8.31 9.53 9.25
C ALA A 171 9.37 8.68 9.95
N ILE A 172 10.04 7.80 9.20
CA ILE A 172 11.03 6.87 9.74
C ILE A 172 12.38 7.07 9.02
N HIS A 173 13.42 7.31 9.81
CA HIS A 173 14.80 7.42 9.35
C HIS A 173 15.71 6.63 10.30
N ASP A 174 16.64 5.85 9.75
CA ASP A 174 17.60 5.01 10.51
C ASP A 174 16.95 4.17 11.63
N GLY A 175 15.76 3.63 11.35
CA GLY A 175 15.03 2.78 12.30
C GLY A 175 14.30 3.54 13.42
N GLN A 176 14.38 4.86 13.44
CA GLN A 176 13.72 5.71 14.43
C GLN A 176 12.52 6.44 13.83
N VAL A 177 11.49 6.67 14.64
CA VAL A 177 10.35 7.53 14.27
C VAL A 177 10.75 8.97 14.56
N LEU A 178 10.85 9.79 13.51
CA LEU A 178 11.17 11.22 13.63
C LEU A 178 9.91 12.08 13.77
N ALA A 179 8.82 11.67 13.15
CA ALA A 179 7.54 12.38 13.27
C ALA A 179 6.38 11.38 13.15
N ASP A 180 5.31 11.69 13.86
CA ASP A 180 4.08 10.91 13.93
C ASP A 180 2.89 11.86 14.09
N GLY A 181 1.99 11.97 13.10
CA GLY A 181 0.86 12.88 13.16
C GLY A 181 0.22 13.23 11.82
N ALA A 182 -0.72 14.17 11.86
CA ALA A 182 -1.38 14.67 10.66
C ALA A 182 -0.38 15.38 9.72
N PRO A 183 -0.51 15.23 8.39
CA PRO A 183 0.40 15.84 7.42
C PRO A 183 0.61 17.33 7.62
N GLU A 184 -0.45 18.08 7.94
CA GLU A 184 -0.41 19.52 8.13
C GLU A 184 0.49 19.91 9.32
N ALA A 185 0.53 19.08 10.37
CA ALA A 185 1.29 19.33 11.58
C ALA A 185 2.75 18.89 11.46
N VAL A 186 3.00 17.71 10.89
CA VAL A 186 4.33 17.10 10.93
C VAL A 186 5.19 17.40 9.70
N PHE A 187 4.58 17.70 8.54
CA PHE A 187 5.32 17.88 7.30
C PHE A 187 5.88 19.31 7.19
N THR A 188 7.16 19.47 7.51
CA THR A 188 7.88 20.73 7.55
C THR A 188 9.21 20.66 6.77
N GLU A 189 9.78 21.80 6.43
CA GLU A 189 11.11 21.91 5.81
C GLU A 189 12.20 21.26 6.70
N ALA A 190 12.07 21.41 8.03
CA ALA A 190 12.98 20.76 8.98
C ALA A 190 12.91 19.23 8.92
N LEU A 191 11.70 18.66 8.85
CA LEU A 191 11.52 17.21 8.70
C LEU A 191 12.10 16.69 7.38
N VAL A 192 11.89 17.41 6.27
CA VAL A 192 12.45 17.04 4.95
C VAL A 192 13.98 17.07 5.00
N ARG A 193 14.57 18.09 5.62
CA ARG A 193 16.03 18.19 5.81
C ARG A 193 16.56 17.00 6.61
N GLU A 194 15.92 16.64 7.71
CA GLU A 194 16.35 15.56 8.59
C GLU A 194 16.23 14.19 7.90
N LEU A 195 15.14 13.96 7.14
CA LEU A 195 14.88 12.69 6.45
C LEU A 195 15.78 12.45 5.23
N TYR A 196 16.09 13.52 4.47
CA TYR A 196 16.69 13.40 3.16
C TYR A 196 17.99 14.18 2.98
N GLY A 197 18.38 15.00 3.95
CA GLY A 197 19.54 15.89 3.82
C GLY A 197 19.37 16.93 2.68
N VAL A 198 18.15 17.44 2.49
CA VAL A 198 17.78 18.33 1.38
C VAL A 198 17.15 19.60 1.92
N GLU A 199 17.62 20.75 1.48
CA GLU A 199 16.90 22.02 1.65
C GLU A 199 15.68 22.03 0.73
N SER A 200 14.55 22.48 1.25
CA SER A 200 13.28 22.49 0.54
C SER A 200 12.42 23.67 0.96
N VAL A 201 11.49 24.02 0.11
CA VAL A 201 10.41 24.95 0.42
C VAL A 201 9.13 24.15 0.58
N VAL A 202 8.45 24.29 1.72
CA VAL A 202 7.14 23.68 1.98
C VAL A 202 6.08 24.76 2.01
N ARG A 203 5.06 24.66 1.15
CA ARG A 203 3.97 25.64 1.01
C ARG A 203 2.62 24.97 1.16
N ASP A 204 1.71 25.68 1.84
CA ASP A 204 0.30 25.32 1.82
C ASP A 204 -0.30 25.65 0.45
N VAL A 205 -0.97 24.70 -0.16
CA VAL A 205 -1.62 24.84 -1.46
C VAL A 205 -3.01 24.24 -1.44
N THR A 206 -3.84 24.64 -2.41
CA THR A 206 -5.15 24.01 -2.61
C THR A 206 -5.15 23.31 -3.97
N ILE A 207 -5.29 22.00 -3.96
CA ILE A 207 -5.34 21.16 -5.16
C ILE A 207 -6.69 20.46 -5.21
N ALA A 208 -7.44 20.66 -6.29
CA ALA A 208 -8.80 20.11 -6.48
C ALA A 208 -9.74 20.38 -5.28
N GLY A 209 -9.66 21.58 -4.68
CA GLY A 209 -10.49 22.00 -3.55
C GLY A 209 -10.03 21.48 -2.17
N ARG A 210 -8.99 20.67 -2.09
CA ARG A 210 -8.42 20.13 -0.85
C ARG A 210 -7.15 20.89 -0.46
N ARG A 211 -7.07 21.35 0.78
CA ARG A 211 -5.84 21.93 1.34
C ARG A 211 -4.81 20.81 1.54
N THR A 212 -3.59 21.07 1.14
CA THR A 212 -2.46 20.14 1.28
C THR A 212 -1.16 20.95 1.31
N LYS A 213 -0.03 20.29 1.53
CA LYS A 213 1.29 20.90 1.42
C LYS A 213 1.98 20.45 0.14
N LEU A 214 2.80 21.33 -0.43
CA LEU A 214 3.67 21.04 -1.57
C LEU A 214 5.11 21.23 -1.12
N CYS A 215 5.93 20.22 -1.33
CA CYS A 215 7.37 20.26 -1.11
C CYS A 215 8.10 20.45 -2.45
N LEU A 216 8.93 21.47 -2.49
CA LEU A 216 9.83 21.76 -3.61
C LEU A 216 11.26 21.65 -3.11
N PRO A 217 11.99 20.57 -3.41
CA PRO A 217 13.41 20.44 -3.10
C PRO A 217 14.22 21.51 -3.87
N GLU A 218 15.19 22.14 -3.17
CA GLU A 218 16.03 23.18 -3.76
C GLU A 218 17.46 22.67 -4.01
N ARG A 219 18.10 22.09 -2.98
CA ARG A 219 19.49 21.63 -3.04
C ARG A 219 19.79 20.64 -1.92
N GLY A 220 20.88 19.89 -2.04
CA GLY A 220 21.42 19.13 -0.90
C GLY A 220 21.78 20.05 0.27
N ALA A 221 21.50 19.64 1.51
CA ALA A 221 21.94 20.38 2.68
C ALA A 221 23.46 20.26 2.83
N ASP A 222 24.13 21.37 3.15
CA ASP A 222 25.56 21.38 3.37
C ASP A 222 25.91 20.41 4.51
N GLY A 223 26.76 19.42 4.23
CA GLY A 223 27.14 18.36 5.19
C GLY A 223 26.38 17.05 5.09
N ALA A 224 25.39 16.94 4.23
CA ALA A 224 24.77 15.65 3.93
C ALA A 224 25.78 14.75 3.21
N LYS A 225 26.20 13.65 3.86
CA LYS A 225 26.97 12.59 3.20
C LYS A 225 26.09 12.02 2.09
N ALA A 226 26.58 12.08 0.86
CA ALA A 226 25.95 11.35 -0.25
C ALA A 226 25.84 9.87 0.15
N VAL A 227 24.63 9.34 0.15
CA VAL A 227 24.33 7.92 0.39
C VAL A 227 24.53 7.18 -0.91
#